data_26146492ae9edfcf9fdd1ccf2bca471a
#
_entry.id   26146492ae9edfcf9fdd1ccf2bca471a
#
_cell.length_a   1.000
_cell.length_b   1.000
_cell.length_c   1.000
_cell.angle_alpha   90.00
_cell.angle_beta   90.00
_cell.angle_gamma   90.00
#
_symmetry.space_group_name_H-M   'P 1'
#
loop_
_entity.id
_entity.type
_entity.pdbx_description
1 polymer ?
#
loop_
_entity_poly.entity_id
_entity_poly.type
_entity_poly.pdbx_seq_one_letter_code
_entity_poly.pdbx_strand_id
1 'polypeptide(L)'
;PYEEFQDLYMSAWKSGLKGLATYRPNSVLGSVLSVEPAKAETATVDVKSPQDFVSDANRRLSIKDLPAPVLSSLRWPNRPNLPEGNLCWTYMLDSPIGKFALFVGHVEPEGHAWPFEVWVNGPAEPRGLGAVAKTLSMDMRAKDHDWLEMKLDALARTPGDSFEMPMPPHGERKRVPSVVSAMAQIIRFRVEQLGALDHEGPTPVKDALFSNKEPKTGTDGTLSWTVDVNNPSTGEEFVLGLKEITLPDGVTRPYSMWLSGNYPRALDGLSKLLSLDMRVLDPAWIGMKLRKLLDYPEPLGDFMAF
;
A
#
# COMPACT_ATOMS: atom_id res chain seq x y z
N PRO A 1 -34.89 23.35 -13.58
CA PRO A 1 -35.78 22.80 -14.60
C PRO A 1 -35.00 22.31 -15.80
N TYR A 2 -35.54 21.43 -16.61
CA TYR A 2 -34.86 20.81 -17.76
C TYR A 2 -34.52 21.86 -18.83
N GLU A 3 -35.35 22.83 -19.01
CA GLU A 3 -35.16 23.94 -19.97
C GLU A 3 -33.95 24.79 -19.62
N GLU A 4 -33.77 25.17 -18.37
CA GLU A 4 -32.57 25.93 -17.91
C GLU A 4 -31.28 25.15 -18.12
N PHE A 5 -31.34 23.83 -17.97
CA PHE A 5 -30.20 22.95 -18.22
C PHE A 5 -29.84 22.91 -19.71
N GLN A 6 -30.83 22.84 -20.57
CA GLN A 6 -30.64 22.86 -22.02
C GLN A 6 -30.06 24.17 -22.49
N ASP A 7 -30.54 25.31 -21.96
CA ASP A 7 -30.03 26.64 -22.27
C ASP A 7 -28.58 26.82 -21.83
N LEU A 8 -28.19 26.26 -20.70
CA LEU A 8 -26.80 26.26 -20.22
C LEU A 8 -25.84 25.58 -21.19
N TYR A 9 -26.21 24.42 -21.69
CA TYR A 9 -25.41 23.67 -22.69
C TYR A 9 -25.36 24.41 -24.03
N MET A 10 -26.45 24.98 -24.47
CA MET A 10 -26.49 25.76 -25.70
C MET A 10 -25.65 27.02 -25.61
N SER A 11 -25.66 27.71 -24.48
CA SER A 11 -24.82 28.86 -24.21
C SER A 11 -23.33 28.53 -24.19
N ALA A 12 -22.97 27.43 -23.55
CA ALA A 12 -21.59 26.92 -23.51
C ALA A 12 -21.08 26.59 -24.92
N TRP A 13 -21.89 25.91 -25.74
CA TRP A 13 -21.55 25.60 -27.12
C TRP A 13 -21.37 26.86 -27.98
N LYS A 14 -22.27 27.80 -27.88
CA LYS A 14 -22.17 29.10 -28.59
C LYS A 14 -20.94 29.92 -28.17
N SER A 15 -20.47 29.72 -26.93
CA SER A 15 -19.27 30.36 -26.39
C SER A 15 -17.97 29.62 -26.76
N GLY A 16 -18.05 28.58 -27.57
CA GLY A 16 -16.87 27.78 -28.03
C GLY A 16 -16.22 26.93 -26.98
N LEU A 17 -16.90 26.59 -25.88
CA LEU A 17 -16.38 25.70 -24.87
C LEU A 17 -16.34 24.24 -25.39
N LYS A 18 -15.21 23.57 -25.21
CA LYS A 18 -15.02 22.17 -25.65
C LYS A 18 -15.68 21.15 -24.75
N GLY A 19 -16.13 21.53 -23.57
CA GLY A 19 -16.84 20.68 -22.62
C GLY A 19 -17.44 21.52 -21.50
N LEU A 20 -18.52 21.01 -20.91
CA LEU A 20 -19.20 21.58 -19.75
C LEU A 20 -19.52 20.48 -18.77
N ALA A 21 -19.08 20.62 -17.54
CA ALA A 21 -19.46 19.74 -16.43
C ALA A 21 -20.45 20.49 -15.55
N THR A 22 -21.61 19.88 -15.31
CA THR A 22 -22.62 20.41 -14.40
C THR A 22 -22.70 19.55 -13.16
N TYR A 23 -22.79 20.17 -12.01
CA TYR A 23 -22.92 19.52 -10.73
C TYR A 23 -24.23 19.89 -10.06
N ARG A 24 -25.01 18.90 -9.66
CA ARG A 24 -26.21 19.13 -8.86
C ARG A 24 -25.87 18.86 -7.39
N PRO A 25 -25.95 19.86 -6.50
CA PRO A 25 -25.75 19.63 -5.09
C PRO A 25 -26.74 18.57 -4.58
N ASN A 26 -26.21 17.57 -3.88
CA ASN A 26 -27.03 16.58 -3.22
C ASN A 26 -27.15 16.98 -1.75
N SER A 27 -28.36 17.09 -1.24
CA SER A 27 -28.64 17.43 0.14
C SER A 27 -28.06 16.43 1.17
N VAL A 28 -27.67 15.23 0.71
CA VAL A 28 -27.10 14.18 1.56
C VAL A 28 -25.55 14.25 1.59
N LEU A 29 -24.91 14.73 0.52
CA LEU A 29 -23.45 14.76 0.39
C LEU A 29 -22.82 16.16 0.54
N GLY A 30 -23.65 17.21 0.72
CA GLY A 30 -23.17 18.58 0.80
C GLY A 30 -22.68 19.17 -0.54
N SER A 31 -22.26 20.42 -0.53
CA SER A 31 -21.69 21.11 -1.69
C SER A 31 -20.19 20.84 -1.78
N VAL A 32 -19.73 20.31 -2.91
CA VAL A 32 -18.30 20.08 -3.19
C VAL A 32 -17.58 21.37 -3.60
N LEU A 33 -18.33 22.39 -4.01
CA LEU A 33 -17.81 23.71 -4.40
C LEU A 33 -18.64 24.81 -3.72
N SER A 34 -18.05 25.55 -2.79
CA SER A 34 -18.63 26.81 -2.30
C SER A 34 -17.70 27.96 -2.64
N VAL A 35 -18.26 29.00 -3.20
CA VAL A 35 -17.53 30.23 -3.60
C VAL A 35 -17.51 31.28 -2.48
N GLU A 36 -18.20 31.02 -1.38
CA GLU A 36 -18.18 31.90 -0.21
C GLU A 36 -17.43 31.27 0.96
N PRO A 37 -16.59 32.04 1.67
CA PRO A 37 -15.99 31.54 2.90
C PRO A 37 -17.11 31.27 3.90
N ALA A 38 -17.33 30.01 4.22
CA ALA A 38 -18.27 29.62 5.25
C ALA A 38 -17.88 30.34 6.56
N LYS A 39 -18.77 31.21 7.09
CA LYS A 39 -18.71 31.59 8.48
C LYS A 39 -18.73 30.30 9.29
N ALA A 40 -17.65 30.08 10.03
CA ALA A 40 -17.56 29.00 10.98
C ALA A 40 -18.65 29.21 12.05
N GLU A 41 -19.83 28.64 11.83
CA GLU A 41 -20.68 28.28 12.95
C GLU A 41 -20.01 27.08 13.60
N THR A 42 -19.45 27.31 14.77
CA THR A 42 -19.00 26.29 15.69
C THR A 42 -20.24 25.47 16.12
N ALA A 43 -20.64 24.54 15.25
CA ALA A 43 -21.40 23.39 15.74
C ALA A 43 -20.39 22.64 16.61
N THR A 44 -20.56 22.72 17.92
CA THR A 44 -19.97 21.78 18.86
C THR A 44 -20.60 20.43 18.55
N VAL A 45 -20.02 19.73 17.57
CA VAL A 45 -20.23 18.30 17.45
C VAL A 45 -19.60 17.74 18.71
N ASP A 46 -20.42 17.11 19.54
CA ASP A 46 -19.95 16.30 20.66
C ASP A 46 -19.04 15.22 20.05
N VAL A 47 -17.77 15.54 19.94
CA VAL A 47 -16.75 14.61 19.45
C VAL A 47 -16.65 13.56 20.53
N LYS A 48 -17.31 12.42 20.30
CA LYS A 48 -17.11 11.24 21.13
C LYS A 48 -15.64 11.08 21.38
N SER A 49 -15.30 10.90 22.65
CA SER A 49 -13.90 10.71 23.03
C SER A 49 -13.26 9.64 22.12
N PRO A 50 -12.03 9.83 21.68
CA PRO A 50 -11.33 8.80 20.93
C PRO A 50 -11.38 7.40 21.55
N GLN A 51 -11.52 7.31 22.85
CA GLN A 51 -11.68 6.06 23.60
C GLN A 51 -12.98 5.31 23.27
N ASP A 52 -14.00 5.99 22.75
CA ASP A 52 -15.28 5.38 22.38
C ASP A 52 -15.18 4.52 21.10
N PHE A 53 -14.08 4.64 20.37
CA PHE A 53 -13.94 3.95 19.09
C PHE A 53 -13.20 2.65 19.17
N VAL A 54 -12.59 2.34 20.29
CA VAL A 54 -11.81 1.16 20.36
C VAL A 54 -11.59 0.55 21.66
N SER A 55 -11.82 -0.70 21.67
CA SER A 55 -11.27 -1.65 22.61
C SER A 55 -9.83 -2.07 22.29
N ASP A 56 -9.24 -1.53 21.26
CA ASP A 56 -7.92 -1.98 20.77
C ASP A 56 -6.83 -1.01 21.18
N ALA A 57 -5.98 -1.44 22.11
CA ALA A 57 -4.83 -0.67 22.61
C ALA A 57 -3.83 -0.21 21.53
N ASN A 58 -3.98 -0.70 20.28
CA ASN A 58 -3.12 -0.32 19.16
C ASN A 58 -3.69 0.82 18.31
N ARG A 59 -4.82 1.38 18.68
CA ARG A 59 -5.42 2.46 17.92
C ARG A 59 -4.81 3.80 18.26
N ARG A 60 -4.45 4.55 17.27
CA ARG A 60 -4.03 5.93 17.39
C ARG A 60 -5.22 6.84 17.23
N LEU A 61 -5.34 7.83 18.09
CA LEU A 61 -6.63 8.36 18.47
C LEU A 61 -6.86 9.81 18.12
N SER A 62 -5.83 10.54 17.78
CA SER A 62 -6.01 11.96 17.56
C SER A 62 -5.68 12.35 16.13
N ILE A 63 -6.73 12.69 15.37
CA ILE A 63 -6.58 13.29 14.04
C ILE A 63 -5.94 14.68 14.13
N LYS A 64 -6.06 15.34 15.30
CA LYS A 64 -5.48 16.67 15.52
C LYS A 64 -3.95 16.67 15.60
N ASP A 65 -3.37 15.53 15.93
CA ASP A 65 -1.92 15.35 16.10
C ASP A 65 -1.29 14.65 14.89
N LEU A 66 -1.97 14.66 13.74
CA LEU A 66 -1.37 14.14 12.52
C LEU A 66 -0.10 14.94 12.19
N PRO A 67 1.01 14.24 11.95
CA PRO A 67 2.22 14.90 11.46
C PRO A 67 1.95 15.55 10.10
N ALA A 68 2.86 16.39 9.65
CA ALA A 68 2.89 16.94 8.29
C ALA A 68 2.61 15.85 7.25
N PRO A 69 2.07 16.19 6.06
CA PRO A 69 1.64 15.21 5.08
C PRO A 69 2.61 14.03 4.95
N VAL A 70 2.10 12.82 5.11
CA VAL A 70 2.95 11.61 5.21
C VAL A 70 3.86 11.44 3.99
N LEU A 71 3.46 11.97 2.83
CA LEU A 71 4.29 11.99 1.63
C LEU A 71 5.58 12.80 1.79
N SER A 72 5.62 13.79 2.67
CA SER A 72 6.85 14.56 2.97
C SER A 72 7.87 13.73 3.74
N SER A 73 7.46 12.61 4.30
CA SER A 73 8.36 11.66 4.94
C SER A 73 9.19 10.84 3.96
N LEU A 74 8.84 10.85 2.69
CA LEU A 74 9.60 10.15 1.67
C LEU A 74 10.95 10.85 1.46
N ARG A 75 12.02 10.10 1.64
CA ARG A 75 13.39 10.54 1.30
C ARG A 75 13.51 10.80 -0.20
N TRP A 76 12.90 9.91 -0.98
CA TRP A 76 12.80 10.01 -2.42
C TRP A 76 11.35 9.73 -2.86
N PRO A 77 10.60 10.74 -3.29
CA PRO A 77 9.23 10.55 -3.77
C PRO A 77 9.15 9.71 -5.04
N ASN A 78 10.23 9.72 -5.84
CA ASN A 78 10.42 8.85 -6.99
C ASN A 78 11.75 8.09 -6.86
N ARG A 79 12.01 7.14 -7.77
CA ARG A 79 13.33 6.54 -7.86
C ARG A 79 14.35 7.64 -8.13
N PRO A 80 15.43 7.74 -7.34
CA PRO A 80 16.48 8.73 -7.62
C PRO A 80 17.11 8.49 -9.00
N ASN A 81 17.54 9.57 -9.64
CA ASN A 81 18.32 9.46 -10.88
C ASN A 81 19.75 9.07 -10.50
N LEU A 82 20.18 7.90 -10.92
CA LEU A 82 21.48 7.30 -10.59
C LEU A 82 22.21 6.92 -11.90
N PRO A 83 22.77 7.90 -12.62
CA PRO A 83 23.40 7.65 -13.93
C PRO A 83 24.61 6.71 -13.84
N GLU A 84 25.28 6.68 -12.69
CA GLU A 84 26.42 5.78 -12.43
C GLU A 84 25.99 4.43 -11.86
N GLY A 85 24.68 4.21 -11.71
CA GLY A 85 24.12 3.02 -11.05
C GLY A 85 24.06 3.16 -9.53
N ASN A 86 23.74 2.05 -8.87
CA ASN A 86 23.71 1.93 -7.42
C ASN A 86 24.21 0.56 -6.99
N LEU A 87 24.64 0.47 -5.75
CA LEU A 87 25.03 -0.80 -5.17
C LEU A 87 23.79 -1.69 -4.97
N CYS A 88 23.94 -2.97 -5.26
CA CYS A 88 22.85 -3.94 -5.17
C CYS A 88 23.36 -5.30 -4.71
N TRP A 89 22.68 -5.91 -3.76
CA TRP A 89 22.92 -7.27 -3.32
C TRP A 89 21.95 -8.21 -3.99
N THR A 90 22.49 -9.26 -4.60
CA THR A 90 21.74 -10.28 -5.32
C THR A 90 21.68 -11.56 -4.51
N TYR A 91 20.47 -12.08 -4.30
CA TYR A 91 20.23 -13.37 -3.64
C TYR A 91 19.50 -14.30 -4.59
N MET A 92 19.85 -15.58 -4.59
CA MET A 92 19.12 -16.59 -5.33
C MET A 92 18.11 -17.26 -4.40
N LEU A 93 16.84 -17.18 -4.73
CA LEU A 93 15.79 -17.93 -4.05
C LEU A 93 15.57 -19.27 -4.75
N ASP A 94 15.61 -20.33 -3.98
CA ASP A 94 15.38 -21.70 -4.44
C ASP A 94 13.99 -22.14 -3.96
N SER A 95 13.00 -21.85 -4.79
CA SER A 95 11.58 -22.12 -4.48
C SER A 95 11.13 -23.46 -5.06
N PRO A 96 9.97 -24.01 -4.63
CA PRO A 96 9.44 -25.25 -5.18
C PRO A 96 9.17 -25.24 -6.68
N ILE A 97 8.95 -24.04 -7.26
CA ILE A 97 8.69 -23.86 -8.69
C ILE A 97 9.95 -23.51 -9.48
N GLY A 98 11.10 -23.38 -8.81
CA GLY A 98 12.40 -23.09 -9.44
C GLY A 98 13.12 -21.92 -8.81
N LYS A 99 14.20 -21.49 -9.48
CA LYS A 99 15.11 -20.44 -9.00
C LYS A 99 14.85 -19.12 -9.66
N PHE A 100 14.90 -18.05 -8.87
CA PHE A 100 14.86 -16.68 -9.34
C PHE A 100 15.75 -15.79 -8.46
N ALA A 101 16.11 -14.63 -8.97
CA ALA A 101 16.95 -13.67 -8.26
C ALA A 101 16.11 -12.62 -7.52
N LEU A 102 16.54 -12.28 -6.31
CA LEU A 102 16.10 -11.14 -5.53
C LEU A 102 17.21 -10.12 -5.46
N PHE A 103 16.89 -8.89 -5.75
CA PHE A 103 17.81 -7.76 -5.74
C PHE A 103 17.40 -6.76 -4.67
N VAL A 104 18.35 -6.37 -3.82
CA VAL A 104 18.16 -5.34 -2.79
C VAL A 104 19.14 -4.21 -3.06
N GLY A 105 18.63 -3.12 -3.62
CA GLY A 105 19.42 -1.95 -3.97
C GLY A 105 19.51 -0.95 -2.83
N HIS A 106 20.67 -0.32 -2.67
CA HIS A 106 20.88 0.75 -1.71
C HIS A 106 21.74 1.87 -2.31
N VAL A 107 21.69 3.02 -1.68
CA VAL A 107 22.54 4.18 -1.96
C VAL A 107 23.23 4.61 -0.68
N GLU A 108 24.38 5.26 -0.79
CA GLU A 108 25.19 5.67 0.34
C GLU A 108 25.39 7.19 0.40
N PRO A 109 24.34 7.99 0.51
CA PRO A 109 24.51 9.43 0.70
C PRO A 109 25.17 9.69 2.05
N GLU A 110 26.19 10.53 2.05
CA GLU A 110 26.90 10.94 3.26
C GLU A 110 27.49 9.77 4.08
N GLY A 111 27.80 8.65 3.42
CA GLY A 111 28.40 7.49 4.08
C GLY A 111 27.43 6.59 4.85
N HIS A 112 26.13 6.81 4.74
CA HIS A 112 25.10 5.93 5.29
C HIS A 112 24.42 5.13 4.21
N ALA A 113 24.35 3.81 4.39
CA ALA A 113 23.69 2.92 3.45
C ALA A 113 22.17 2.91 3.66
N TRP A 114 21.43 3.32 2.63
CA TRP A 114 19.98 3.36 2.64
C TRP A 114 19.39 2.43 1.59
N PRO A 115 18.64 1.39 1.98
CA PRO A 115 17.89 0.59 1.03
C PRO A 115 16.79 1.47 0.41
N PHE A 116 16.56 1.34 -0.90
CA PHE A 116 15.55 2.15 -1.57
C PHE A 116 14.75 1.40 -2.62
N GLU A 117 15.22 0.23 -3.03
CA GLU A 117 14.52 -0.59 -4.00
C GLU A 117 14.76 -2.09 -3.80
N VAL A 118 13.74 -2.83 -4.16
CA VAL A 118 13.77 -4.28 -4.27
C VAL A 118 13.11 -4.67 -5.57
N TRP A 119 13.68 -5.65 -6.26
CA TRP A 119 13.00 -6.31 -7.37
C TRP A 119 13.34 -7.80 -7.42
N VAL A 120 12.58 -8.54 -8.17
CA VAL A 120 12.78 -9.95 -8.46
C VAL A 120 12.85 -10.17 -9.95
N ASN A 121 13.59 -11.18 -10.39
CA ASN A 121 13.68 -11.54 -11.80
C ASN A 121 14.13 -12.99 -11.96
N GLY A 122 13.54 -13.69 -12.90
CA GLY A 122 13.91 -15.04 -13.28
C GLY A 122 12.74 -15.85 -13.83
N PRO A 123 13.04 -16.96 -14.52
CA PRO A 123 12.00 -17.76 -15.19
C PRO A 123 11.00 -18.42 -14.22
N ALA A 124 11.39 -18.58 -12.97
CA ALA A 124 10.54 -19.15 -11.91
C ALA A 124 10.07 -18.08 -10.91
N GLU A 125 10.04 -16.81 -11.31
CA GLU A 125 9.46 -15.75 -10.50
C GLU A 125 7.95 -15.99 -10.33
N PRO A 126 7.45 -16.10 -9.08
CA PRO A 126 6.02 -16.23 -8.86
C PRO A 126 5.27 -14.99 -9.29
N ARG A 127 4.17 -15.16 -10.02
CA ARG A 127 3.30 -14.05 -10.41
C ARG A 127 2.80 -13.29 -9.19
N GLY A 128 2.78 -11.97 -9.28
CA GLY A 128 2.42 -11.06 -8.19
C GLY A 128 3.56 -10.71 -7.24
N LEU A 129 4.68 -11.44 -7.27
CA LEU A 129 5.81 -11.15 -6.38
C LEU A 129 6.50 -9.83 -6.73
N GLY A 130 6.57 -9.49 -8.00
CA GLY A 130 7.08 -8.21 -8.48
C GLY A 130 6.26 -7.01 -7.96
N ALA A 131 4.94 -7.14 -7.85
CA ALA A 131 4.08 -6.12 -7.25
C ALA A 131 4.35 -5.94 -5.75
N VAL A 132 4.60 -7.03 -5.03
CA VAL A 132 5.05 -6.99 -3.62
C VAL A 132 6.37 -6.24 -3.49
N ALA A 133 7.35 -6.60 -4.31
CA ALA A 133 8.67 -5.95 -4.35
C ALA A 133 8.56 -4.45 -4.68
N LYS A 134 7.72 -4.09 -5.66
CA LYS A 134 7.46 -2.69 -6.05
C LYS A 134 6.86 -1.89 -4.90
N THR A 135 5.87 -2.43 -4.21
CA THR A 135 5.22 -1.78 -3.07
C THR A 135 6.20 -1.58 -1.92
N LEU A 136 6.98 -2.61 -1.60
CA LEU A 136 8.00 -2.54 -0.55
C LEU A 136 9.12 -1.54 -0.90
N SER A 137 9.50 -1.41 -2.17
CA SER A 137 10.46 -0.39 -2.62
C SER A 137 9.98 1.03 -2.32
N MET A 138 8.69 1.28 -2.36
CA MET A 138 8.14 2.59 -1.98
C MET A 138 8.20 2.79 -0.46
N ASP A 139 8.00 1.74 0.33
CA ASP A 139 8.13 1.79 1.79
C ASP A 139 9.58 2.04 2.23
N MET A 140 10.55 1.44 1.55
CA MET A 140 11.99 1.67 1.81
C MET A 140 12.42 3.13 1.62
N ARG A 141 11.68 3.91 0.84
CA ARG A 141 11.96 5.34 0.62
C ARG A 141 11.44 6.24 1.72
N ALA A 142 10.62 5.75 2.62
CA ALA A 142 10.19 6.50 3.78
C ALA A 142 11.32 6.65 4.80
N LYS A 143 11.37 7.79 5.48
CA LYS A 143 12.27 8.06 6.60
C LYS A 143 11.73 7.46 7.90
N ASP A 144 11.14 6.29 7.82
CA ASP A 144 10.43 5.64 8.92
C ASP A 144 10.84 4.17 8.96
N HIS A 145 11.77 3.86 9.85
CA HIS A 145 12.33 2.51 9.99
C HIS A 145 11.32 1.54 10.58
N ASP A 146 10.57 2.00 11.56
CA ASP A 146 9.54 1.21 12.20
C ASP A 146 8.44 0.80 11.22
N TRP A 147 8.16 1.67 10.25
CA TRP A 147 7.23 1.36 9.17
C TRP A 147 7.74 0.23 8.28
N LEU A 148 9.01 0.32 7.87
CA LEU A 148 9.64 -0.73 7.06
C LEU A 148 9.70 -2.05 7.82
N GLU A 149 10.07 -2.02 9.10
CA GLU A 149 10.09 -3.20 9.95
C GLU A 149 8.71 -3.85 10.06
N MET A 150 7.67 -3.05 10.31
CA MET A 150 6.28 -3.54 10.36
C MET A 150 5.85 -4.22 9.05
N LYS A 151 6.25 -3.67 7.90
CA LYS A 151 5.98 -4.26 6.58
C LYS A 151 6.71 -5.61 6.41
N LEU A 152 7.99 -5.66 6.75
CA LEU A 152 8.79 -6.88 6.67
C LEU A 152 8.24 -7.97 7.60
N ASP A 153 7.81 -7.61 8.81
CA ASP A 153 7.15 -8.51 9.75
C ASP A 153 5.84 -9.08 9.22
N ALA A 154 5.03 -8.25 8.59
CA ALA A 154 3.78 -8.70 7.99
C ALA A 154 4.02 -9.70 6.87
N LEU A 155 5.01 -9.42 6.00
CA LEU A 155 5.39 -10.31 4.91
C LEU A 155 6.02 -11.61 5.41
N ALA A 156 6.90 -11.55 6.42
CA ALA A 156 7.57 -12.74 6.98
C ALA A 156 6.57 -13.76 7.56
N ARG A 157 5.39 -13.30 7.97
CA ARG A 157 4.29 -14.13 8.48
C ARG A 157 3.25 -14.49 7.42
N THR A 158 3.51 -14.22 6.14
CA THR A 158 2.55 -14.56 5.07
C THR A 158 2.54 -16.07 4.85
N PRO A 159 1.39 -16.74 5.03
CA PRO A 159 1.27 -18.17 4.79
C PRO A 159 1.28 -18.48 3.29
N GLY A 160 1.54 -19.73 2.96
CA GLY A 160 1.52 -20.24 1.61
C GLY A 160 2.07 -21.67 1.58
N ASP A 161 2.62 -22.09 0.44
CA ASP A 161 3.28 -23.37 0.32
C ASP A 161 4.64 -23.30 1.02
N SER A 162 4.74 -23.98 2.16
CA SER A 162 5.95 -23.98 2.97
C SER A 162 7.01 -24.89 2.36
N PHE A 163 8.26 -24.43 2.36
CA PHE A 163 9.40 -25.18 1.81
C PHE A 163 10.68 -24.89 2.59
N GLU A 164 11.74 -25.60 2.27
CA GLU A 164 13.06 -25.40 2.85
C GLU A 164 14.04 -24.85 1.82
N MET A 165 14.76 -23.81 2.19
CA MET A 165 15.80 -23.23 1.35
C MET A 165 17.00 -22.74 2.19
N PRO A 166 18.19 -22.59 1.59
CA PRO A 166 19.32 -21.97 2.26
C PRO A 166 19.04 -20.49 2.53
N MET A 167 19.26 -20.05 3.77
CA MET A 167 19.05 -18.68 4.20
C MET A 167 20.37 -18.00 4.58
N PRO A 168 20.52 -16.68 4.36
CA PRO A 168 21.70 -15.96 4.84
C PRO A 168 21.73 -15.95 6.38
N PRO A 169 22.94 -15.74 7.01
CA PRO A 169 24.22 -15.47 6.35
C PRO A 169 24.98 -16.71 5.88
N HIS A 170 24.75 -17.89 6.49
CA HIS A 170 25.62 -19.05 6.33
C HIS A 170 25.06 -20.15 5.40
N GLY A 171 23.90 -19.91 4.81
CA GLY A 171 23.26 -20.88 3.92
C GLY A 171 22.62 -22.07 4.64
N GLU A 172 22.34 -21.94 5.93
CA GLU A 172 21.59 -22.95 6.67
C GLU A 172 20.18 -23.10 6.08
N ARG A 173 19.77 -24.34 5.88
CA ARG A 173 18.41 -24.61 5.38
C ARG A 173 17.40 -24.31 6.48
N LYS A 174 16.47 -23.44 6.16
CA LYS A 174 15.35 -23.09 7.05
C LYS A 174 14.03 -23.31 6.35
N ARG A 175 13.07 -23.79 7.11
CA ARG A 175 11.69 -23.90 6.64
C ARG A 175 11.04 -22.52 6.67
N VAL A 176 10.53 -22.08 5.52
CA VAL A 176 9.84 -20.81 5.34
C VAL A 176 8.36 -21.04 5.00
N PRO A 177 7.44 -20.19 5.52
CA PRO A 177 6.00 -20.37 5.31
C PRO A 177 5.55 -20.17 3.86
N SER A 178 6.28 -19.36 3.10
CA SER A 178 5.94 -19.05 1.71
C SER A 178 7.13 -18.37 1.01
N VAL A 179 7.04 -18.22 -0.31
CA VAL A 179 8.03 -17.46 -1.10
C VAL A 179 8.08 -15.99 -0.69
N VAL A 180 6.91 -15.40 -0.39
CA VAL A 180 6.82 -14.02 0.14
C VAL A 180 7.55 -13.90 1.47
N SER A 181 7.37 -14.88 2.36
CA SER A 181 8.07 -14.90 3.66
C SER A 181 9.57 -15.07 3.49
N ALA A 182 10.02 -15.93 2.58
CA ALA A 182 11.44 -16.12 2.28
C ALA A 182 12.08 -14.81 1.79
N MET A 183 11.44 -14.15 0.84
CA MET A 183 11.86 -12.84 0.32
C MET A 183 11.98 -11.80 1.45
N ALA A 184 10.96 -11.69 2.29
CA ALA A 184 10.94 -10.72 3.40
C ALA A 184 12.06 -10.97 4.41
N GLN A 185 12.35 -12.22 4.75
CA GLN A 185 13.41 -12.57 5.70
C GLN A 185 14.80 -12.23 5.12
N ILE A 186 15.04 -12.47 3.83
CA ILE A 186 16.29 -12.10 3.16
C ILE A 186 16.45 -10.58 3.10
N ILE A 187 15.38 -9.86 2.77
CA ILE A 187 15.40 -8.40 2.75
C ILE A 187 15.68 -7.86 4.15
N ARG A 188 15.00 -8.37 5.19
CA ARG A 188 15.25 -7.99 6.59
C ARG A 188 16.72 -8.16 6.94
N PHE A 189 17.28 -9.35 6.69
CA PHE A 189 18.70 -9.62 6.92
C PHE A 189 19.58 -8.55 6.27
N ARG A 190 19.31 -8.19 4.99
CA ARG A 190 20.12 -7.18 4.30
C ARG A 190 19.95 -5.79 4.87
N VAL A 191 18.73 -5.39 5.18
CA VAL A 191 18.42 -4.06 5.76
C VAL A 191 19.06 -3.90 7.15
N GLU A 192 19.07 -4.97 7.96
CA GLU A 192 19.78 -5.04 9.24
C GLU A 192 21.29 -4.88 9.04
N GLN A 193 21.88 -5.59 8.06
CA GLN A 193 23.32 -5.46 7.76
C GLN A 193 23.72 -4.07 7.26
N LEU A 194 22.79 -3.31 6.70
CA LEU A 194 23.00 -1.92 6.31
C LEU A 194 22.81 -0.94 7.49
N GLY A 195 22.41 -1.44 8.67
CA GLY A 195 22.10 -0.60 9.84
C GLY A 195 20.84 0.26 9.65
N ALA A 196 20.00 -0.07 8.68
CA ALA A 196 18.89 0.79 8.33
C ALA A 196 17.66 0.60 9.24
N LEU A 197 17.64 -0.40 10.10
CA LEU A 197 16.60 -0.60 11.12
C LEU A 197 17.02 -0.09 12.52
N ASP A 198 18.29 0.26 12.71
CA ASP A 198 18.84 0.60 14.02
C ASP A 198 18.73 2.10 14.36
N HIS A 199 18.09 2.88 13.53
CA HIS A 199 17.99 4.31 13.72
C HIS A 199 16.82 4.73 14.61
N GLU A 200 17.13 5.37 15.73
CA GLU A 200 16.16 6.18 16.45
C GLU A 200 15.84 7.43 15.63
N GLY A 201 14.60 7.59 15.24
CA GLY A 201 14.17 8.71 14.40
C GLY A 201 12.66 8.90 14.41
N PRO A 202 12.16 9.94 13.75
CA PRO A 202 10.73 10.16 13.64
C PRO A 202 10.04 9.03 12.88
N THR A 203 8.84 8.66 13.31
CA THR A 203 8.01 7.61 12.75
C THR A 203 6.73 8.15 12.08
N PRO A 204 6.84 9.08 11.11
CA PRO A 204 5.69 9.82 10.61
C PRO A 204 4.63 8.95 9.93
N VAL A 205 5.01 7.87 9.29
CA VAL A 205 4.05 6.95 8.64
C VAL A 205 3.37 6.07 9.67
N LYS A 206 4.16 5.49 10.57
CA LYS A 206 3.63 4.67 11.67
C LYS A 206 2.74 5.50 12.61
N ASP A 207 3.12 6.74 12.88
CA ASP A 207 2.36 7.66 13.72
C ASP A 207 1.04 8.09 13.07
N ALA A 208 0.96 8.08 11.75
CA ALA A 208 -0.25 8.36 11.01
C ALA A 208 -1.21 7.15 10.89
N LEU A 209 -0.89 6.01 11.48
CA LEU A 209 -1.81 4.87 11.49
C LEU A 209 -2.95 5.10 12.49
N PHE A 210 -4.19 4.86 12.08
CA PHE A 210 -5.29 4.82 13.02
C PHE A 210 -5.32 3.49 13.81
N SER A 211 -4.66 2.45 13.33
CA SER A 211 -4.48 1.18 14.04
C SER A 211 -3.24 0.43 13.56
N ASN A 212 -2.39 -0.02 14.49
CA ASN A 212 -1.21 -0.85 14.18
C ASN A 212 -1.60 -2.28 13.78
N LYS A 213 -2.69 -2.79 14.34
CA LYS A 213 -3.27 -4.10 13.99
C LYS A 213 -4.53 -3.92 13.17
N GLU A 214 -4.88 -4.95 12.41
CA GLU A 214 -6.18 -4.97 11.76
C GLU A 214 -7.29 -4.90 12.81
N PRO A 215 -8.23 -3.94 12.71
CA PRO A 215 -9.36 -3.87 13.60
C PRO A 215 -10.15 -5.18 13.56
N LYS A 216 -10.51 -5.68 14.73
CA LYS A 216 -11.29 -6.93 14.83
C LYS A 216 -12.69 -6.69 14.32
N THR A 217 -13.22 -7.68 13.61
CA THR A 217 -14.64 -7.74 13.28
C THR A 217 -15.44 -7.89 14.58
N GLY A 218 -16.38 -6.99 14.80
CA GLY A 218 -17.30 -7.08 15.94
C GLY A 218 -18.33 -8.19 15.78
N THR A 219 -19.14 -8.42 16.81
CA THR A 219 -20.24 -9.39 16.79
C THR A 219 -21.31 -9.07 15.75
N ASP A 220 -21.46 -7.78 15.42
CA ASP A 220 -22.41 -7.29 14.41
C ASP A 220 -21.84 -7.36 12.98
N GLY A 221 -20.64 -7.90 12.83
CA GLY A 221 -19.95 -8.02 11.55
C GLY A 221 -19.14 -6.78 11.18
N THR A 222 -18.62 -6.80 9.95
CA THR A 222 -17.88 -5.69 9.35
C THR A 222 -18.32 -5.54 7.90
N LEU A 223 -18.64 -4.32 7.51
CA LEU A 223 -18.99 -4.04 6.12
C LEU A 223 -17.81 -4.37 5.22
N SER A 224 -18.05 -5.12 4.18
CA SER A 224 -17.08 -5.46 3.14
C SER A 224 -17.67 -5.23 1.77
N TRP A 225 -16.89 -4.61 0.92
CA TRP A 225 -17.17 -4.46 -0.48
C TRP A 225 -16.39 -5.53 -1.26
N THR A 226 -17.01 -6.20 -2.22
CA THR A 226 -16.41 -7.31 -2.96
C THR A 226 -16.54 -7.12 -4.46
N VAL A 227 -15.53 -7.60 -5.20
CA VAL A 227 -15.51 -7.62 -6.65
C VAL A 227 -14.98 -8.97 -7.14
N ASP A 228 -15.64 -9.53 -8.15
CA ASP A 228 -15.15 -10.69 -8.88
C ASP A 228 -14.10 -10.24 -9.90
N VAL A 229 -12.94 -10.90 -9.87
CA VAL A 229 -11.85 -10.69 -10.82
C VAL A 229 -11.68 -11.95 -11.64
N ASN A 230 -11.79 -11.82 -12.95
CA ASN A 230 -11.58 -12.90 -13.89
C ASN A 230 -10.49 -12.50 -14.89
N ASN A 231 -9.46 -13.33 -14.99
CA ASN A 231 -8.41 -13.20 -15.98
C ASN A 231 -8.46 -14.39 -16.94
N PRO A 232 -9.16 -14.27 -18.07
CA PRO A 232 -9.32 -15.38 -19.00
C PRO A 232 -8.00 -15.85 -19.64
N SER A 233 -6.99 -15.00 -19.69
CA SER A 233 -5.68 -15.34 -20.25
C SER A 233 -4.91 -16.34 -19.39
N THR A 234 -5.15 -16.35 -18.08
CA THR A 234 -4.45 -17.20 -17.11
C THR A 234 -5.36 -18.18 -16.39
N GLY A 235 -6.68 -18.09 -16.61
CA GLY A 235 -7.67 -18.91 -15.93
C GLY A 235 -7.82 -18.60 -14.43
N GLU A 236 -7.38 -17.45 -14.00
CA GLU A 236 -7.55 -16.99 -12.62
C GLU A 236 -8.94 -16.40 -12.43
N GLU A 237 -9.61 -16.87 -11.40
CA GLU A 237 -10.93 -16.38 -11.01
C GLU A 237 -10.98 -16.29 -9.48
N PHE A 238 -11.15 -15.09 -8.97
CA PHE A 238 -11.13 -14.84 -7.55
C PHE A 238 -11.94 -13.61 -7.14
N VAL A 239 -12.25 -13.55 -5.86
CA VAL A 239 -12.92 -12.41 -5.23
C VAL A 239 -11.87 -11.55 -4.55
N LEU A 240 -11.89 -10.26 -4.82
CA LEU A 240 -11.19 -9.23 -4.05
C LEU A 240 -12.20 -8.56 -3.12
N GLY A 241 -11.90 -8.55 -1.83
CA GLY A 241 -12.72 -7.91 -0.82
C GLY A 241 -11.99 -6.78 -0.12
N LEU A 242 -12.72 -5.70 0.17
CA LEU A 242 -12.27 -4.55 0.94
C LEU A 242 -13.16 -4.38 2.17
N LYS A 243 -12.58 -4.50 3.36
CA LYS A 243 -13.27 -4.18 4.62
C LYS A 243 -13.25 -2.68 4.85
N GLU A 244 -14.37 -2.15 5.27
CA GLU A 244 -14.55 -0.72 5.52
C GLU A 244 -14.76 -0.42 7.00
N ILE A 245 -14.32 0.76 7.41
CA ILE A 245 -14.52 1.30 8.75
C ILE A 245 -14.94 2.76 8.64
N THR A 246 -15.87 3.17 9.48
CA THR A 246 -16.21 4.58 9.65
C THR A 246 -15.36 5.18 10.77
N LEU A 247 -14.58 6.19 10.44
CA LEU A 247 -13.75 6.92 11.38
C LEU A 247 -14.57 7.90 12.23
N PRO A 248 -14.00 8.43 13.33
CA PRO A 248 -14.68 9.39 14.20
C PRO A 248 -15.21 10.65 13.52
N ASP A 249 -14.59 11.07 12.44
CA ASP A 249 -15.00 12.20 11.62
C ASP A 249 -16.19 11.88 10.68
N GLY A 250 -16.71 10.64 10.73
CA GLY A 250 -17.79 10.16 9.89
C GLY A 250 -17.35 9.68 8.50
N VAL A 251 -16.06 9.75 8.19
CA VAL A 251 -15.53 9.27 6.89
C VAL A 251 -15.41 7.76 6.91
N THR A 252 -16.08 7.10 5.97
CA THR A 252 -15.94 5.66 5.72
C THR A 252 -14.81 5.43 4.73
N ARG A 253 -13.92 4.50 5.06
CA ARG A 253 -12.77 4.15 4.22
C ARG A 253 -12.38 2.68 4.33
N PRO A 254 -11.79 2.10 3.29
CA PRO A 254 -11.23 0.76 3.38
C PRO A 254 -10.01 0.75 4.32
N TYR A 255 -9.84 -0.36 5.06
CA TYR A 255 -8.72 -0.54 5.98
C TYR A 255 -8.02 -1.89 5.86
N SER A 256 -8.60 -2.82 5.14
CA SER A 256 -8.03 -4.15 4.91
C SER A 256 -8.58 -4.73 3.61
N MET A 257 -7.75 -5.47 2.90
CA MET A 257 -8.17 -6.24 1.74
C MET A 257 -7.87 -7.73 1.93
N TRP A 258 -8.64 -8.56 1.26
CA TRP A 258 -8.47 -10.00 1.24
C TRP A 258 -8.80 -10.55 -0.14
N LEU A 259 -8.32 -11.75 -0.42
CA LEU A 259 -8.52 -12.47 -1.67
C LEU A 259 -9.06 -13.86 -1.38
N SER A 260 -9.92 -14.38 -2.25
CA SER A 260 -10.47 -15.72 -2.14
C SER A 260 -10.71 -16.31 -3.52
N GLY A 261 -10.28 -17.53 -3.75
CA GLY A 261 -10.41 -18.22 -5.04
C GLY A 261 -9.07 -18.61 -5.65
N ASN A 262 -9.01 -18.67 -6.96
CA ASN A 262 -7.81 -19.02 -7.72
C ASN A 262 -7.05 -17.76 -8.14
N TYR A 263 -6.07 -17.36 -7.35
CA TYR A 263 -5.22 -16.19 -7.57
C TYR A 263 -3.73 -16.51 -7.34
N PRO A 264 -2.79 -15.72 -7.91
CA PRO A 264 -1.36 -15.86 -7.62
C PRO A 264 -1.07 -15.68 -6.13
N ARG A 265 -0.52 -16.69 -5.48
CA ARG A 265 -0.35 -16.71 -4.00
C ARG A 265 0.56 -15.61 -3.45
N ALA A 266 1.45 -15.06 -4.26
CA ALA A 266 2.24 -13.90 -3.85
C ALA A 266 1.38 -12.65 -3.57
N LEU A 267 0.16 -12.56 -4.13
CA LEU A 267 -0.77 -11.47 -3.85
C LEU A 267 -1.25 -11.43 -2.38
N ASP A 268 -1.11 -12.52 -1.62
CA ASP A 268 -1.32 -12.48 -0.16
C ASP A 268 -0.37 -11.50 0.53
N GLY A 269 0.88 -11.43 0.04
CA GLY A 269 1.84 -10.43 0.50
C GLY A 269 1.42 -9.00 0.14
N LEU A 270 1.00 -8.79 -1.11
CA LEU A 270 0.51 -7.48 -1.56
C LEU A 270 -0.72 -7.04 -0.75
N SER A 271 -1.66 -7.96 -0.52
CA SER A 271 -2.84 -7.74 0.31
C SER A 271 -2.48 -7.24 1.71
N LYS A 272 -1.49 -7.85 2.36
CA LYS A 272 -1.00 -7.41 3.68
C LYS A 272 -0.36 -6.04 3.65
N LEU A 273 0.49 -5.77 2.64
CA LEU A 273 1.13 -4.47 2.49
C LEU A 273 0.11 -3.36 2.29
N LEU A 274 -0.83 -3.55 1.36
CA LEU A 274 -1.86 -2.56 1.07
C LEU A 274 -2.84 -2.37 2.24
N SER A 275 -3.15 -3.44 2.99
CA SER A 275 -3.96 -3.34 4.20
C SER A 275 -3.30 -2.49 5.30
N LEU A 276 -1.98 -2.52 5.41
CA LEU A 276 -1.25 -1.60 6.27
C LEU A 276 -1.31 -0.17 5.73
N ASP A 277 -1.10 0.01 4.42
CA ASP A 277 -1.14 1.33 3.77
C ASP A 277 -2.52 2.00 3.89
N MET A 278 -3.61 1.24 3.79
CA MET A 278 -4.98 1.73 3.96
C MET A 278 -5.25 2.29 5.36
N ARG A 279 -4.50 1.85 6.37
CA ARG A 279 -4.62 2.33 7.76
C ARG A 279 -3.88 3.63 8.03
N VAL A 280 -3.06 4.10 7.09
CA VAL A 280 -2.47 5.44 7.16
C VAL A 280 -3.57 6.47 6.93
N LEU A 281 -3.75 7.40 7.87
CA LEU A 281 -4.85 8.39 7.82
C LEU A 281 -4.77 9.31 6.62
N ASP A 282 -3.57 9.65 6.14
CA ASP A 282 -3.40 10.44 4.92
C ASP A 282 -3.76 9.59 3.68
N PRO A 283 -4.88 9.89 2.97
CA PRO A 283 -5.29 9.12 1.80
C PRO A 283 -4.32 9.26 0.61
N ALA A 284 -3.46 10.26 0.60
CA ALA A 284 -2.46 10.44 -0.44
C ALA A 284 -1.43 9.30 -0.43
N TRP A 285 -1.19 8.68 0.74
CA TRP A 285 -0.28 7.56 0.88
C TRP A 285 -0.71 6.33 0.07
N ILE A 286 -1.91 5.81 0.34
CA ILE A 286 -2.44 4.68 -0.42
C ILE A 286 -2.68 5.06 -1.89
N GLY A 287 -3.12 6.28 -2.18
CA GLY A 287 -3.31 6.78 -3.53
C GLY A 287 -2.02 6.77 -4.36
N MET A 288 -0.88 7.12 -3.75
CA MET A 288 0.44 7.02 -4.39
C MET A 288 0.76 5.56 -4.75
N LYS A 289 0.56 4.63 -3.80
CA LYS A 289 0.84 3.20 -4.01
C LYS A 289 0.01 2.62 -5.15
N LEU A 290 -1.30 2.87 -5.14
CA LEU A 290 -2.21 2.36 -6.16
C LEU A 290 -1.88 2.90 -7.55
N ARG A 291 -1.57 4.20 -7.69
CA ARG A 291 -1.12 4.77 -8.97
C ARG A 291 0.13 4.09 -9.51
N LYS A 292 1.11 3.82 -8.63
CA LYS A 292 2.34 3.12 -9.06
C LYS A 292 2.11 1.65 -9.42
N LEU A 293 1.12 1.01 -8.84
CA LEU A 293 0.74 -0.36 -9.21
C LEU A 293 -0.04 -0.41 -10.52
N LEU A 294 -0.89 0.58 -10.82
CA LEU A 294 -1.58 0.68 -12.12
C LEU A 294 -0.59 0.80 -13.28
N ASP A 295 0.52 1.50 -13.08
CA ASP A 295 1.56 1.69 -14.09
C ASP A 295 2.62 0.57 -14.07
N TYR A 296 2.45 -0.47 -13.27
CA TYR A 296 3.42 -1.56 -13.15
C TYR A 296 3.04 -2.71 -14.07
N PRO A 297 3.76 -2.90 -15.19
CA PRO A 297 3.60 -4.10 -16.00
C PRO A 297 4.16 -5.29 -15.20
N GLU A 298 3.34 -6.31 -14.97
CA GLU A 298 3.86 -7.56 -14.46
C GLU A 298 4.63 -8.26 -15.58
N PRO A 299 5.91 -8.61 -15.36
CA PRO A 299 6.63 -9.42 -16.34
C PRO A 299 5.91 -10.78 -16.42
N LEU A 300 5.35 -11.06 -17.55
CA LEU A 300 4.80 -12.37 -17.85
C LEU A 300 6.00 -13.28 -18.14
N GLY A 301 6.11 -14.35 -17.37
CA GLY A 301 7.30 -15.21 -17.33
C GLY A 301 7.70 -15.84 -18.64
N ASP A 302 6.86 -15.76 -19.65
CA ASP A 302 7.17 -16.14 -21.01
C ASP A 302 6.71 -15.04 -21.98
N PHE A 303 7.61 -14.12 -22.26
CA PHE A 303 7.35 -13.04 -23.22
C PHE A 303 7.02 -13.54 -24.63
N MET A 304 7.30 -14.80 -24.92
CA MET A 304 7.03 -15.43 -26.21
C MET A 304 5.64 -16.07 -26.28
N ALA A 305 4.88 -16.02 -25.19
CA ALA A 305 3.49 -16.47 -25.15
C ALA A 305 2.46 -15.38 -25.50
N PHE A 306 2.92 -14.26 -26.07
CA PHE A 306 2.09 -13.16 -26.60
C PHE A 306 2.12 -13.09 -28.09
#